data_8180a691bff5c11684ab5eadb6a97f1e
#
_entry.id   8180a691bff5c11684ab5eadb6a97f1e
#
_cell.length_a   1.000
_cell.length_b   1.000
_cell.length_c   1.000
_cell.angle_alpha   90.00
_cell.angle_beta   90.00
_cell.angle_gamma   90.00
#
_symmetry.space_group_name_H-M   'P 1'
#
loop_
_entity.id
_entity.type
_entity.pdbx_description
1 polymer ?
#
loop_
_entity_poly.entity_id
_entity_poly.type
_entity_poly.pdbx_seq_one_letter_code
_entity_poly.pdbx_strand_id
1 'polypeptide(L)'
;MPTFYDLLIKHAQLRHRPGPPLDIAIADGRIAAIDAHLDGAAATEIDAHGNLVTESFVNPHLHLCKVYTLYRMDEAAIKDYHGGEMGKAMTAIELAARVKADYDEVWIIRNVRRAVALAALYGNTHIRALADVDSKARLEGVKALLRAREEFKGIVDIQVVAFAQDGLQREPGALDLMRQALQLGADVVGGIPWIEYTDDDIKAHVKDCFDLAVEFDKDVSMLVDDAGGDPGLRSLEIMAVETIKRGWQGRALAHHARAMALYPQPYFQKLVALLKQAQLGVVSDPHTGPLHARVKDLLAEGALVCLGQDDISDAYYPYGRNNLLEVAFLASHLLWMTTRGEMETLYDMITLNAARAMNLRDFGLKIGAPAHLVVLDAPNVLEALRDHAAPAHVISHGQLIDRVKMQTILRSNEAHHAER
;
A
#
# COMPACT_ATOMS: atom_id res chain seq x y z
N MET A 1 9.07 0.24 -42.60
CA MET A 1 9.65 -0.96 -41.98
C MET A 1 8.59 -1.47 -41.04
N PRO A 2 8.36 -2.77 -40.92
CA PRO A 2 7.44 -3.25 -39.90
C PRO A 2 7.94 -2.77 -38.51
N THR A 3 7.02 -2.22 -37.71
CA THR A 3 7.33 -1.79 -36.33
C THR A 3 7.63 -3.04 -35.52
N PHE A 4 8.73 -3.02 -34.76
CA PHE A 4 9.08 -4.10 -33.86
C PHE A 4 8.83 -3.65 -32.40
N TYR A 5 8.10 -4.46 -31.66
CA TYR A 5 7.73 -4.20 -30.24
C TYR A 5 8.44 -5.17 -29.30
N ASP A 6 8.63 -4.76 -28.04
CA ASP A 6 9.13 -5.67 -27.02
C ASP A 6 8.06 -6.67 -26.60
N LEU A 7 6.82 -6.19 -26.46
CA LEU A 7 5.66 -6.99 -26.08
C LEU A 7 4.41 -6.50 -26.85
N LEU A 8 3.61 -7.43 -27.34
CA LEU A 8 2.30 -7.18 -27.94
C LEU A 8 1.23 -7.99 -27.18
N ILE A 9 0.25 -7.29 -26.60
CA ILE A 9 -0.93 -7.90 -25.98
C ILE A 9 -2.08 -7.77 -26.96
N LYS A 10 -2.61 -8.90 -27.42
CA LYS A 10 -3.71 -8.98 -28.37
C LYS A 10 -5.05 -9.22 -27.68
N HIS A 11 -6.11 -8.76 -28.29
CA HIS A 11 -7.49 -8.98 -27.88
C HIS A 11 -7.77 -8.58 -26.40
N ALA A 12 -7.22 -7.44 -25.96
CA ALA A 12 -7.40 -6.91 -24.63
C ALA A 12 -8.75 -6.20 -24.47
N GLN A 13 -9.57 -6.59 -23.49
CA GLN A 13 -10.69 -5.77 -23.07
C GLN A 13 -10.20 -4.69 -22.12
N LEU A 14 -10.52 -3.42 -22.39
CA LEU A 14 -10.10 -2.31 -21.54
C LEU A 14 -11.25 -1.77 -20.70
N ARG A 15 -10.95 -1.36 -19.46
CA ARG A 15 -11.90 -0.63 -18.60
C ARG A 15 -12.32 0.68 -19.28
N HIS A 16 -13.57 1.06 -19.08
CA HIS A 16 -14.12 2.34 -19.56
C HIS A 16 -14.06 2.55 -21.08
N ARG A 17 -13.70 1.51 -21.86
CA ARG A 17 -13.75 1.51 -23.32
C ARG A 17 -14.65 0.37 -23.82
N PRO A 18 -15.98 0.57 -23.81
CA PRO A 18 -16.91 -0.41 -24.35
C PRO A 18 -16.68 -0.55 -25.86
N GLY A 19 -16.63 -1.79 -26.34
CA GLY A 19 -16.40 -2.08 -27.76
C GLY A 19 -15.63 -3.38 -27.97
N PRO A 20 -15.16 -3.64 -29.19
CA PRO A 20 -14.34 -4.81 -29.47
C PRO A 20 -13.01 -4.73 -28.72
N PRO A 21 -12.40 -5.88 -28.41
CA PRO A 21 -11.06 -5.92 -27.84
C PRO A 21 -10.03 -5.14 -28.66
N LEU A 22 -9.01 -4.63 -28.00
CA LEU A 22 -7.92 -3.84 -28.57
C LEU A 22 -6.58 -4.55 -28.42
N ASP A 23 -5.63 -4.20 -29.27
CA ASP A 23 -4.22 -4.59 -29.13
C ASP A 23 -3.45 -3.50 -28.39
N ILE A 24 -2.49 -3.89 -27.55
CA ILE A 24 -1.60 -2.99 -26.81
C ILE A 24 -0.16 -3.35 -27.16
N ALA A 25 0.59 -2.41 -27.73
CA ALA A 25 2.00 -2.58 -27.99
C ALA A 25 2.86 -1.86 -26.95
N ILE A 26 3.93 -2.52 -26.54
CA ILE A 26 4.91 -2.03 -25.59
C ILE A 26 6.28 -1.98 -26.26
N ALA A 27 6.97 -0.85 -26.13
CA ALA A 27 8.34 -0.66 -26.58
C ALA A 27 9.09 0.22 -25.58
N ASP A 28 10.36 -0.08 -25.34
CA ASP A 28 11.22 0.67 -24.43
C ASP A 28 10.60 0.86 -23.02
N GLY A 29 9.92 -0.18 -22.55
CA GLY A 29 9.26 -0.18 -21.22
C GLY A 29 7.98 0.66 -21.14
N ARG A 30 7.47 1.21 -22.25
CA ARG A 30 6.31 2.11 -22.30
C ARG A 30 5.23 1.59 -23.24
N ILE A 31 3.99 2.00 -22.99
CA ILE A 31 2.87 1.74 -23.90
C ILE A 31 3.08 2.58 -25.16
N ALA A 32 3.40 1.93 -26.26
CA ALA A 32 3.72 2.57 -27.53
C ALA A 32 2.46 2.84 -28.39
N ALA A 33 1.50 1.90 -28.37
CA ALA A 33 0.25 2.03 -29.13
C ALA A 33 -0.90 1.24 -28.48
N ILE A 34 -2.13 1.67 -28.74
CA ILE A 34 -3.36 0.98 -28.38
C ILE A 34 -4.32 1.16 -29.56
N ASP A 35 -4.67 0.09 -30.28
CA ASP A 35 -5.56 0.15 -31.43
C ASP A 35 -6.36 -1.15 -31.60
N ALA A 36 -7.40 -1.15 -32.45
CA ALA A 36 -8.20 -2.32 -32.78
C ALA A 36 -7.40 -3.48 -33.40
N HIS A 37 -6.35 -3.14 -34.12
CA HIS A 37 -5.40 -4.08 -34.70
C HIS A 37 -4.04 -3.39 -34.88
N LEU A 38 -3.00 -4.02 -34.37
CA LEU A 38 -1.63 -3.53 -34.54
C LEU A 38 -0.82 -4.47 -35.37
N ASP A 39 -0.42 -3.96 -36.55
CA ASP A 39 0.52 -4.64 -37.44
C ASP A 39 1.95 -4.46 -36.93
N GLY A 40 2.67 -5.55 -36.71
CA GLY A 40 4.06 -5.52 -36.23
C GLY A 40 4.50 -6.87 -35.70
N ALA A 41 5.82 -7.08 -35.67
CA ALA A 41 6.40 -8.21 -34.96
C ALA A 41 6.73 -7.79 -33.51
N ALA A 42 6.63 -8.70 -32.59
CA ALA A 42 7.04 -8.48 -31.20
C ALA A 42 7.99 -9.59 -30.71
N ALA A 43 8.86 -9.24 -29.78
CA ALA A 43 9.72 -10.23 -29.14
C ALA A 43 8.88 -11.25 -28.33
N THR A 44 7.78 -10.78 -27.73
CA THR A 44 6.81 -11.61 -27.01
C THR A 44 5.39 -11.20 -27.41
N GLU A 45 4.51 -12.18 -27.62
CA GLU A 45 3.09 -11.94 -27.83
C GLU A 45 2.27 -12.65 -26.74
N ILE A 46 1.22 -11.97 -26.28
CA ILE A 46 0.23 -12.47 -25.34
C ILE A 46 -1.15 -12.30 -25.96
N ASP A 47 -1.96 -13.32 -25.96
CA ASP A 47 -3.39 -13.19 -26.29
C ASP A 47 -4.19 -13.07 -24.97
N ALA A 48 -4.86 -11.95 -24.77
CA ALA A 48 -5.74 -11.73 -23.63
C ALA A 48 -7.10 -12.43 -23.79
N HIS A 49 -7.41 -13.00 -24.96
CA HIS A 49 -8.65 -13.74 -25.25
C HIS A 49 -9.94 -12.97 -24.93
N GLY A 50 -9.93 -11.65 -25.03
CA GLY A 50 -11.05 -10.78 -24.65
C GLY A 50 -11.17 -10.55 -23.13
N ASN A 51 -10.21 -11.00 -22.36
CA ASN A 51 -10.15 -10.72 -20.93
C ASN A 51 -9.66 -9.30 -20.63
N LEU A 52 -9.89 -8.87 -19.39
CA LEU A 52 -9.59 -7.53 -18.92
C LEU A 52 -8.07 -7.32 -18.79
N VAL A 53 -7.59 -6.27 -19.45
CA VAL A 53 -6.22 -5.75 -19.27
C VAL A 53 -6.32 -4.36 -18.63
N THR A 54 -5.62 -4.16 -17.51
CA THR A 54 -5.64 -2.90 -16.78
C THR A 54 -4.26 -2.49 -16.34
N GLU A 55 -4.20 -1.34 -15.69
CA GLU A 55 -3.08 -0.96 -14.84
C GLU A 55 -2.82 -2.06 -13.79
N SER A 56 -1.57 -2.24 -13.42
CA SER A 56 -1.18 -3.10 -12.31
C SER A 56 -1.70 -2.56 -10.97
N PHE A 57 -1.70 -3.39 -9.96
CA PHE A 57 -2.09 -2.97 -8.61
C PHE A 57 -0.98 -2.21 -7.91
N VAL A 58 -1.40 -1.30 -7.03
CA VAL A 58 -0.53 -0.45 -6.22
C VAL A 58 -0.95 -0.59 -4.76
N ASN A 59 -0.02 -1.01 -3.91
CA ASN A 59 -0.25 -1.16 -2.47
C ASN A 59 0.34 0.04 -1.70
N PRO A 60 -0.49 1.02 -1.29
CA PRO A 60 -0.01 2.22 -0.62
C PRO A 60 0.31 2.03 0.87
N HIS A 61 0.01 0.84 1.44
CA HIS A 61 0.19 0.57 2.87
C HIS A 61 0.51 -0.90 3.13
N LEU A 62 1.71 -1.16 3.61
CA LEU A 62 2.11 -2.48 4.08
C LEU A 62 3.21 -2.38 5.14
N HIS A 63 2.99 -2.97 6.30
CA HIS A 63 4.01 -3.13 7.34
C HIS A 63 5.00 -4.25 6.97
N LEU A 64 5.80 -4.01 5.92
CA LEU A 64 6.60 -5.06 5.27
C LEU A 64 7.74 -5.61 6.15
N CYS A 65 8.25 -4.85 7.13
CA CYS A 65 9.30 -5.33 8.02
C CYS A 65 8.82 -6.38 9.03
N LYS A 66 7.51 -6.43 9.32
CA LYS A 66 6.92 -7.34 10.31
C LYS A 66 6.10 -8.49 9.73
N VAL A 67 6.04 -8.64 8.40
CA VAL A 67 5.29 -9.73 7.76
C VAL A 67 5.75 -11.10 8.25
N TYR A 68 4.81 -12.00 8.46
CA TYR A 68 5.03 -13.37 8.96
C TYR A 68 5.70 -13.43 10.34
N THR A 69 5.49 -12.45 11.21
CA THR A 69 6.00 -12.47 12.59
C THR A 69 5.04 -13.14 13.57
N LEU A 70 3.81 -13.45 13.14
CA LEU A 70 2.78 -14.07 13.99
C LEU A 70 3.28 -15.35 14.70
N TYR A 71 4.06 -16.18 14.00
CA TYR A 71 4.61 -17.42 14.56
C TYR A 71 5.65 -17.21 15.69
N ARG A 72 6.13 -15.96 15.86
CA ARG A 72 7.03 -15.58 16.97
C ARG A 72 6.28 -15.13 18.22
N MET A 73 4.95 -15.07 18.14
CA MET A 73 4.10 -14.66 19.25
C MET A 73 3.50 -15.87 19.93
N ASP A 74 3.34 -15.81 21.25
CA ASP A 74 2.58 -16.83 21.96
C ASP A 74 1.06 -16.65 21.74
N GLU A 75 0.30 -17.73 21.90
CA GLU A 75 -1.15 -17.72 21.67
C GLU A 75 -1.90 -16.82 22.66
N ALA A 76 -1.36 -16.61 23.87
CA ALA A 76 -1.96 -15.72 24.84
C ALA A 76 -1.90 -14.26 24.36
N ALA A 77 -0.76 -13.85 23.76
CA ALA A 77 -0.60 -12.53 23.17
C ALA A 77 -1.57 -12.29 22.01
N ILE A 78 -1.73 -13.29 21.13
CA ILE A 78 -2.67 -13.24 20.00
C ILE A 78 -4.12 -13.14 20.51
N LYS A 79 -4.48 -13.93 21.51
CA LYS A 79 -5.81 -13.92 22.12
C LYS A 79 -6.13 -12.59 22.80
N ASP A 80 -5.19 -12.00 23.48
CA ASP A 80 -5.35 -10.71 24.14
C ASP A 80 -5.58 -9.58 23.13
N TYR A 81 -4.97 -9.65 21.98
CA TYR A 81 -5.16 -8.67 20.91
C TYR A 81 -6.47 -8.89 20.13
N HIS A 82 -6.69 -10.08 19.59
CA HIS A 82 -7.84 -10.38 18.73
C HIS A 82 -9.15 -10.60 19.48
N GLY A 83 -9.09 -10.91 20.78
CA GLY A 83 -10.26 -11.11 21.64
C GLY A 83 -10.74 -9.87 22.38
N GLY A 84 -10.09 -8.72 22.20
CA GLY A 84 -10.37 -7.47 22.93
C GLY A 84 -11.13 -6.43 22.12
N GLU A 85 -11.68 -5.44 22.83
CA GLU A 85 -12.19 -4.22 22.22
C GLU A 85 -11.03 -3.40 21.63
N MET A 86 -11.30 -2.57 20.60
CA MET A 86 -10.28 -1.73 19.96
C MET A 86 -9.52 -0.77 20.91
N GLY A 87 -10.01 -0.56 22.13
CA GLY A 87 -9.27 0.17 23.20
C GLY A 87 -7.98 -0.50 23.66
N LYS A 88 -7.68 -1.73 23.18
CA LYS A 88 -6.43 -2.45 23.46
C LYS A 88 -5.33 -2.25 22.41
N ALA A 89 -5.48 -1.30 21.49
CA ALA A 89 -4.46 -1.01 20.47
C ALA A 89 -3.07 -0.73 21.08
N MET A 90 -3.02 -0.07 22.24
CA MET A 90 -1.77 0.14 22.98
C MET A 90 -1.13 -1.17 23.45
N THR A 91 -1.94 -2.13 23.93
CA THR A 91 -1.46 -3.47 24.33
C THR A 91 -0.87 -4.23 23.13
N ALA A 92 -1.45 -4.06 21.94
CA ALA A 92 -0.94 -4.65 20.70
C ALA A 92 0.44 -4.10 20.32
N ILE A 93 0.63 -2.79 20.43
CA ILE A 93 1.93 -2.14 20.19
C ILE A 93 2.97 -2.70 21.18
N GLU A 94 2.63 -2.86 22.45
CA GLU A 94 3.51 -3.44 23.46
C GLU A 94 3.86 -4.91 23.18
N LEU A 95 2.90 -5.70 22.69
CA LEU A 95 3.14 -7.10 22.32
C LEU A 95 4.01 -7.19 21.04
N ALA A 96 3.72 -6.39 20.03
CA ALA A 96 4.54 -6.30 18.82
C ALA A 96 5.97 -5.84 19.15
N ALA A 97 6.13 -4.96 20.15
CA ALA A 97 7.43 -4.50 20.61
C ALA A 97 8.34 -5.61 21.14
N ARG A 98 7.79 -6.74 21.63
CA ARG A 98 8.59 -7.89 22.06
C ARG A 98 9.29 -8.55 20.87
N VAL A 99 8.59 -8.71 19.73
CA VAL A 99 9.19 -9.28 18.52
C VAL A 99 10.25 -8.36 17.94
N LYS A 100 10.08 -7.04 18.09
CA LYS A 100 11.03 -6.04 17.59
C LYS A 100 12.41 -6.10 18.27
N ALA A 101 12.49 -6.54 19.52
CA ALA A 101 13.76 -6.73 20.21
C ALA A 101 14.68 -7.74 19.50
N ASP A 102 14.09 -8.70 18.78
CA ASP A 102 14.77 -9.74 18.01
C ASP A 102 14.95 -9.39 16.52
N TYR A 103 14.66 -8.16 16.12
CA TYR A 103 14.80 -7.74 14.72
C TYR A 103 16.26 -7.88 14.25
N ASP A 104 16.40 -8.57 13.15
CA ASP A 104 17.66 -8.82 12.44
C ASP A 104 17.40 -8.77 10.94
N GLU A 105 18.20 -8.04 10.19
CA GLU A 105 18.07 -7.89 8.73
C GLU A 105 17.96 -9.23 8.02
N VAL A 106 18.72 -10.23 8.47
CA VAL A 106 18.85 -11.52 7.77
C VAL A 106 17.56 -12.33 7.81
N TRP A 107 16.83 -12.35 8.92
CA TRP A 107 15.54 -13.05 8.94
C TRP A 107 14.40 -12.19 8.41
N ILE A 108 14.45 -10.88 8.60
CA ILE A 108 13.44 -9.96 8.04
C ILE A 108 13.44 -10.07 6.51
N ILE A 109 14.60 -9.99 5.85
CA ILE A 109 14.68 -10.05 4.38
C ILE A 109 14.11 -11.34 3.80
N ARG A 110 14.19 -12.47 4.52
CA ARG A 110 13.56 -13.74 4.08
C ARG A 110 12.05 -13.60 3.99
N ASN A 111 11.43 -13.07 5.04
CA ASN A 111 9.98 -12.85 5.09
C ASN A 111 9.55 -11.82 4.03
N VAL A 112 10.31 -10.74 3.90
CA VAL A 112 10.09 -9.69 2.89
C VAL A 112 10.13 -10.27 1.48
N ARG A 113 11.11 -11.09 1.13
CA ARG A 113 11.19 -11.76 -0.18
C ARG A 113 9.93 -12.57 -0.49
N ARG A 114 9.40 -13.30 0.50
CA ARG A 114 8.15 -14.05 0.35
C ARG A 114 6.98 -13.11 0.05
N ALA A 115 6.81 -12.06 0.85
CA ALA A 115 5.71 -11.11 0.68
C ALA A 115 5.78 -10.36 -0.66
N VAL A 116 6.99 -9.95 -1.10
CA VAL A 116 7.19 -9.24 -2.37
C VAL A 116 7.02 -10.19 -3.57
N ALA A 117 7.46 -11.44 -3.47
CA ALA A 117 7.20 -12.44 -4.52
C ALA A 117 5.70 -12.71 -4.69
N LEU A 118 4.93 -12.78 -3.60
CA LEU A 118 3.47 -12.85 -3.67
C LEU A 118 2.86 -11.60 -4.29
N ALA A 119 3.32 -10.41 -3.89
CA ALA A 119 2.89 -9.15 -4.49
C ALA A 119 3.06 -9.17 -6.01
N ALA A 120 4.24 -9.56 -6.49
CA ALA A 120 4.53 -9.69 -7.92
C ALA A 120 3.57 -10.67 -8.63
N LEU A 121 3.32 -11.84 -8.03
CA LEU A 121 2.41 -12.84 -8.59
C LEU A 121 0.95 -12.38 -8.61
N TYR A 122 0.53 -11.58 -7.63
CA TYR A 122 -0.80 -10.99 -7.54
C TYR A 122 -0.94 -9.64 -8.26
N GLY A 123 0.09 -9.21 -9.02
CA GLY A 123 0.01 -8.05 -9.88
C GLY A 123 0.30 -6.71 -9.22
N ASN A 124 0.84 -6.68 -8.00
CA ASN A 124 1.32 -5.44 -7.41
C ASN A 124 2.71 -5.12 -7.96
N THR A 125 2.87 -3.99 -8.61
CA THR A 125 4.15 -3.50 -9.12
C THR A 125 4.74 -2.39 -8.26
N HIS A 126 3.96 -1.84 -7.32
CA HIS A 126 4.40 -0.77 -6.43
C HIS A 126 3.90 -1.02 -5.01
N ILE A 127 4.76 -0.83 -4.02
CA ILE A 127 4.45 -0.97 -2.61
C ILE A 127 5.05 0.21 -1.84
N ARG A 128 4.24 0.88 -0.99
CA ARG A 128 4.74 1.75 0.07
C ARG A 128 4.86 0.93 1.34
N ALA A 129 6.09 0.65 1.74
CA ALA A 129 6.47 -0.33 2.74
C ALA A 129 6.95 0.36 4.03
N LEU A 130 6.25 0.17 5.13
CA LEU A 130 6.63 0.70 6.43
C LEU A 130 7.70 -0.17 7.07
N ALA A 131 8.75 0.48 7.59
CA ALA A 131 9.82 -0.14 8.36
C ALA A 131 9.87 0.49 9.74
N ASP A 132 9.63 -0.28 10.78
CA ASP A 132 9.67 0.18 12.16
C ASP A 132 11.05 0.76 12.52
N VAL A 133 11.05 1.95 13.12
CA VAL A 133 12.25 2.68 13.57
C VAL A 133 12.03 3.11 15.02
N ASP A 134 12.66 2.42 15.95
CA ASP A 134 12.63 2.68 17.39
C ASP A 134 13.85 2.06 18.07
N SER A 135 14.00 2.22 19.38
CA SER A 135 15.16 1.72 20.14
C SER A 135 15.32 0.19 20.11
N LYS A 136 14.23 -0.56 19.86
CA LYS A 136 14.21 -2.03 19.77
C LYS A 136 14.44 -2.50 18.36
N ALA A 137 13.64 -2.05 17.39
CA ALA A 137 13.76 -2.37 15.98
C ALA A 137 15.06 -1.81 15.38
N ARG A 138 15.54 -0.73 15.93
CA ARG A 138 16.71 0.01 15.41
C ARG A 138 16.51 0.37 13.93
N LEU A 139 17.40 -0.03 13.05
CA LEU A 139 17.34 0.18 11.61
C LEU A 139 17.30 -1.14 10.81
N GLU A 140 17.08 -2.28 11.49
CA GLU A 140 17.14 -3.59 10.85
C GLU A 140 16.05 -3.77 9.80
N GLY A 141 14.82 -3.33 10.10
CA GLY A 141 13.73 -3.30 9.12
C GLY A 141 14.06 -2.42 7.91
N VAL A 142 14.58 -1.22 8.13
CA VAL A 142 14.96 -0.29 7.06
C VAL A 142 16.01 -0.93 6.14
N LYS A 143 17.08 -1.51 6.70
CA LYS A 143 18.13 -2.19 5.92
C LYS A 143 17.57 -3.33 5.08
N ALA A 144 16.71 -4.16 5.67
CA ALA A 144 16.07 -5.27 4.97
C ALA A 144 15.19 -4.79 3.80
N LEU A 145 14.40 -3.72 4.00
CA LEU A 145 13.55 -3.19 2.95
C LEU A 145 14.34 -2.50 1.83
N LEU A 146 15.39 -1.75 2.17
CA LEU A 146 16.30 -1.16 1.18
C LEU A 146 16.97 -2.24 0.33
N ARG A 147 17.39 -3.34 0.94
CA ARG A 147 17.94 -4.50 0.25
C ARG A 147 16.89 -5.15 -0.67
N ALA A 148 15.66 -5.35 -0.19
CA ALA A 148 14.57 -5.88 -1.00
C ALA A 148 14.28 -4.99 -2.20
N ARG A 149 14.29 -3.65 -2.04
CA ARG A 149 14.11 -2.68 -3.13
C ARG A 149 15.11 -2.92 -4.26
N GLU A 150 16.38 -3.15 -3.94
CA GLU A 150 17.39 -3.44 -4.97
C GLU A 150 17.23 -4.85 -5.58
N GLU A 151 16.90 -5.87 -4.79
CA GLU A 151 16.71 -7.25 -5.26
C GLU A 151 15.50 -7.40 -6.21
N PHE A 152 14.43 -6.63 -5.99
CA PHE A 152 13.20 -6.67 -6.79
C PHE A 152 13.07 -5.51 -7.78
N LYS A 153 14.12 -4.73 -7.97
CA LYS A 153 14.15 -3.64 -8.96
C LYS A 153 13.73 -4.11 -10.34
N GLY A 154 12.80 -3.38 -10.97
CA GLY A 154 12.21 -3.75 -12.26
C GLY A 154 11.10 -4.81 -12.17
N ILE A 155 10.84 -5.36 -10.99
CA ILE A 155 9.76 -6.33 -10.71
C ILE A 155 8.68 -5.65 -9.86
N VAL A 156 9.08 -5.17 -8.66
CA VAL A 156 8.22 -4.43 -7.73
C VAL A 156 9.01 -3.23 -7.22
N ASP A 157 8.48 -2.04 -7.43
CA ASP A 157 9.06 -0.81 -6.90
C ASP A 157 8.62 -0.63 -5.44
N ILE A 158 9.59 -0.52 -4.53
CA ILE A 158 9.34 -0.42 -3.10
C ILE A 158 9.75 0.98 -2.63
N GLN A 159 8.77 1.79 -2.17
CA GLN A 159 9.02 3.01 -1.41
C GLN A 159 9.16 2.65 0.07
N VAL A 160 10.34 2.85 0.64
CA VAL A 160 10.61 2.54 2.04
C VAL A 160 10.24 3.73 2.94
N VAL A 161 9.33 3.50 3.88
CA VAL A 161 8.91 4.48 4.88
C VAL A 161 9.72 4.24 6.16
N ALA A 162 10.48 5.23 6.61
CA ALA A 162 11.02 5.23 7.98
C ALA A 162 9.85 5.52 8.92
N PHE A 163 9.47 4.56 9.78
CA PHE A 163 8.22 4.59 10.53
C PHE A 163 8.42 4.48 12.03
N ALA A 164 8.13 5.56 12.75
CA ALA A 164 8.25 5.63 14.21
C ALA A 164 7.06 4.94 14.91
N GLN A 165 6.96 3.59 14.80
CA GLN A 165 5.83 2.79 15.31
C GLN A 165 5.53 2.99 16.79
N ASP A 166 6.53 3.24 17.64
CA ASP A 166 6.36 3.38 19.09
C ASP A 166 6.24 4.87 19.50
N GLY A 167 6.11 5.78 18.55
CA GLY A 167 6.04 7.23 18.75
C GLY A 167 7.39 7.92 18.63
N LEU A 168 7.39 9.25 18.62
CA LEU A 168 8.60 10.08 18.61
C LEU A 168 8.86 10.72 19.98
N GLN A 169 7.81 11.18 20.64
CA GLN A 169 7.92 11.86 21.93
C GLN A 169 8.01 10.86 23.08
N ARG A 170 7.28 9.76 22.99
CA ARG A 170 7.31 8.69 23.99
C ARG A 170 8.47 7.70 23.85
N GLU A 171 9.21 7.70 22.72
CA GLU A 171 10.34 6.80 22.46
C GLU A 171 11.65 7.60 22.30
N PRO A 172 12.43 7.76 23.40
CA PRO A 172 13.67 8.55 23.38
C PRO A 172 14.67 8.05 22.32
N GLY A 173 15.16 8.97 21.48
CA GLY A 173 16.12 8.66 20.42
C GLY A 173 15.49 8.22 19.09
N ALA A 174 14.17 8.02 19.01
CA ALA A 174 13.49 7.63 17.77
C ALA A 174 13.69 8.67 16.66
N LEU A 175 13.64 9.95 16.96
CA LEU A 175 13.85 11.02 15.98
C LEU A 175 15.24 10.96 15.33
N ASP A 176 16.29 10.66 16.09
CA ASP A 176 17.65 10.49 15.55
C ASP A 176 17.76 9.23 14.69
N LEU A 177 17.10 8.15 15.08
CA LEU A 177 17.03 6.92 14.26
C LEU A 177 16.25 7.16 12.97
N MET A 178 15.16 7.93 13.00
CA MET A 178 14.43 8.35 11.79
C MET A 178 15.33 9.12 10.83
N ARG A 179 16.12 10.07 11.34
CA ARG A 179 17.11 10.80 10.53
C ARG A 179 18.13 9.86 9.91
N GLN A 180 18.66 8.91 10.67
CA GLN A 180 19.60 7.89 10.16
C GLN A 180 18.95 7.00 9.08
N ALA A 181 17.67 6.60 9.25
CA ALA A 181 16.95 5.84 8.25
C ALA A 181 16.82 6.60 6.91
N LEU A 182 16.54 7.91 6.97
CA LEU A 182 16.49 8.77 5.78
C LEU A 182 17.88 8.92 5.13
N GLN A 183 18.93 9.05 5.92
CA GLN A 183 20.31 9.08 5.43
C GLN A 183 20.72 7.77 4.75
N LEU A 184 20.23 6.62 5.21
CA LEU A 184 20.42 5.31 4.57
C LEU A 184 19.67 5.17 3.24
N GLY A 185 18.70 6.04 2.97
CA GLY A 185 17.96 6.07 1.71
C GLY A 185 16.49 5.68 1.81
N ALA A 186 15.87 5.77 2.97
CA ALA A 186 14.41 5.68 3.08
C ALA A 186 13.76 6.80 2.25
N ASP A 187 12.62 6.50 1.64
CA ASP A 187 11.97 7.35 0.64
C ASP A 187 10.92 8.29 1.24
N VAL A 188 10.35 7.93 2.39
CA VAL A 188 9.18 8.59 2.99
C VAL A 188 9.37 8.67 4.50
N VAL A 189 8.93 9.79 5.09
CA VAL A 189 8.86 9.97 6.55
C VAL A 189 7.54 9.43 7.06
N GLY A 190 7.57 8.49 8.00
CA GLY A 190 6.39 7.88 8.61
C GLY A 190 6.21 8.28 10.06
N GLY A 191 4.96 8.26 10.53
CA GLY A 191 4.63 8.56 11.91
C GLY A 191 3.28 7.99 12.34
N ILE A 192 3.08 7.95 13.67
CA ILE A 192 1.85 7.48 14.32
C ILE A 192 1.48 8.41 15.51
N PRO A 193 1.12 9.67 15.24
CA PRO A 193 1.00 10.69 16.29
C PRO A 193 -0.07 10.41 17.33
N TRP A 194 -1.15 9.69 17.00
CA TRP A 194 -2.27 9.45 17.91
C TRP A 194 -1.93 8.62 19.15
N ILE A 195 -0.76 7.91 19.15
CA ILE A 195 -0.33 7.10 20.30
C ILE A 195 0.48 7.89 21.34
N GLU A 196 0.83 9.13 21.07
CA GLU A 196 1.58 9.97 22.01
C GLU A 196 0.79 10.25 23.28
N TYR A 197 1.48 10.69 24.35
CA TYR A 197 0.85 10.82 25.68
C TYR A 197 -0.11 12.00 25.80
N THR A 198 0.17 13.10 25.13
CA THR A 198 -0.62 14.34 25.23
C THR A 198 -0.90 14.95 23.87
N ASP A 199 -1.89 15.84 23.80
CA ASP A 199 -2.20 16.59 22.56
C ASP A 199 -1.02 17.43 22.08
N ASP A 200 -0.18 17.91 22.97
CA ASP A 200 1.01 18.67 22.60
C ASP A 200 2.11 17.75 22.04
N ASP A 201 2.25 16.54 22.57
CA ASP A 201 3.13 15.52 22.00
C ASP A 201 2.66 15.08 20.60
N ILE A 202 1.33 14.94 20.39
CA ILE A 202 0.75 14.67 19.06
C ILE A 202 1.16 15.75 18.06
N LYS A 203 1.03 17.03 18.44
CA LYS A 203 1.45 18.17 17.59
C LYS A 203 2.95 18.16 17.34
N ALA A 204 3.75 17.87 18.36
CA ALA A 204 5.20 17.77 18.26
C ALA A 204 5.61 16.64 17.30
N HIS A 205 5.02 15.45 17.43
CA HIS A 205 5.25 14.32 16.53
C HIS A 205 4.99 14.69 15.06
N VAL A 206 3.82 15.27 14.76
CA VAL A 206 3.49 15.70 13.40
C VAL A 206 4.50 16.73 12.91
N LYS A 207 4.82 17.73 13.73
CA LYS A 207 5.81 18.78 13.38
C LYS A 207 7.18 18.18 13.07
N ASP A 208 7.68 17.27 13.92
CA ASP A 208 9.00 16.65 13.76
C ASP A 208 9.08 15.80 12.49
N CYS A 209 8.02 15.05 12.15
CA CYS A 209 7.93 14.33 10.87
C CYS A 209 8.00 15.29 9.68
N PHE A 210 7.28 16.41 9.72
CA PHE A 210 7.34 17.40 8.63
C PHE A 210 8.68 18.13 8.59
N ASP A 211 9.34 18.38 9.72
CA ASP A 211 10.68 18.95 9.75
C ASP A 211 11.69 18.03 9.05
N LEU A 212 11.64 16.71 9.33
CA LEU A 212 12.43 15.72 8.61
C LEU A 212 12.07 15.64 7.12
N ALA A 213 10.78 15.73 6.78
CA ALA A 213 10.34 15.70 5.39
C ALA A 213 10.88 16.92 4.60
N VAL A 214 10.90 18.10 5.20
CA VAL A 214 11.50 19.30 4.60
C VAL A 214 13.02 19.17 4.52
N GLU A 215 13.69 18.72 5.59
CA GLU A 215 15.16 18.55 5.65
C GLU A 215 15.67 17.65 4.54
N PHE A 216 14.96 16.52 4.26
CA PHE A 216 15.37 15.51 3.29
C PHE A 216 14.62 15.57 1.96
N ASP A 217 13.71 16.53 1.77
CA ASP A 217 12.81 16.61 0.60
C ASP A 217 12.02 15.31 0.34
N LYS A 218 11.36 14.80 1.39
CA LYS A 218 10.62 13.53 1.36
C LYS A 218 9.12 13.73 1.51
N ASP A 219 8.35 12.77 1.03
CA ASP A 219 6.91 12.67 1.30
C ASP A 219 6.67 12.24 2.76
N VAL A 220 5.43 12.44 3.22
CA VAL A 220 4.99 12.09 4.58
C VAL A 220 3.88 11.04 4.52
N SER A 221 3.93 10.04 5.41
CA SER A 221 2.95 8.95 5.47
C SER A 221 2.67 8.61 6.93
N MET A 222 1.46 8.95 7.45
CA MET A 222 1.17 8.79 8.88
C MET A 222 -0.08 7.97 9.15
N LEU A 223 -0.01 7.08 10.14
CA LEU A 223 -1.17 6.45 10.74
C LEU A 223 -1.82 7.46 11.68
N VAL A 224 -3.04 7.88 11.37
CA VAL A 224 -3.72 8.98 12.06
C VAL A 224 -5.08 8.54 12.57
N ASP A 225 -5.47 9.03 13.76
CA ASP A 225 -6.78 8.78 14.36
C ASP A 225 -7.19 7.30 14.29
N ASP A 226 -6.24 6.41 14.53
CA ASP A 226 -6.36 4.96 14.32
C ASP A 226 -6.78 4.21 15.59
N ALA A 227 -7.52 4.86 16.46
CA ALA A 227 -8.14 4.23 17.61
C ALA A 227 -9.65 4.15 17.45
N GLY A 228 -10.18 2.96 17.69
CA GLY A 228 -11.63 2.78 17.79
C GLY A 228 -12.15 3.28 19.15
N GLY A 229 -13.27 4.01 19.12
CA GLY A 229 -13.97 4.42 20.33
C GLY A 229 -13.66 5.84 20.81
N ASP A 230 -12.70 6.55 20.28
CA ASP A 230 -12.42 7.95 20.64
C ASP A 230 -12.75 8.93 19.51
N PRO A 231 -13.92 9.60 19.57
CA PRO A 231 -14.27 10.65 18.62
C PRO A 231 -13.48 11.96 18.84
N GLY A 232 -12.64 12.02 19.89
CA GLY A 232 -11.81 13.17 20.25
C GLY A 232 -10.49 13.27 19.51
N LEU A 233 -10.03 12.20 18.83
CA LEU A 233 -8.77 12.19 18.09
C LEU A 233 -8.77 13.23 16.95
N ARG A 234 -7.63 13.92 16.77
CA ARG A 234 -7.46 15.04 15.84
C ARG A 234 -6.13 15.02 15.09
N SER A 235 -5.39 13.93 15.12
CA SER A 235 -4.07 13.88 14.48
C SER A 235 -4.18 14.05 12.95
N LEU A 236 -5.27 13.59 12.32
CA LEU A 236 -5.54 13.84 10.90
C LEU A 236 -5.77 15.32 10.58
N GLU A 237 -6.53 16.04 11.43
CA GLU A 237 -6.73 17.50 11.27
C GLU A 237 -5.38 18.24 11.39
N ILE A 238 -4.58 17.88 12.40
CA ILE A 238 -3.25 18.46 12.63
C ILE A 238 -2.34 18.20 11.43
N MET A 239 -2.30 16.98 10.92
CA MET A 239 -1.53 16.61 9.72
C MET A 239 -1.97 17.42 8.48
N ALA A 240 -3.28 17.55 8.24
CA ALA A 240 -3.79 18.32 7.11
C ALA A 240 -3.42 19.80 7.21
N VAL A 241 -3.54 20.39 8.39
CA VAL A 241 -3.15 21.80 8.64
C VAL A 241 -1.64 21.99 8.46
N GLU A 242 -0.81 21.06 8.95
CA GLU A 242 0.64 21.16 8.80
C GLU A 242 1.07 20.99 7.33
N THR A 243 0.41 20.08 6.58
CA THR A 243 0.61 19.94 5.12
C THR A 243 0.38 21.26 4.39
N ILE A 244 -0.72 21.97 4.73
CA ILE A 244 -1.04 23.26 4.11
C ILE A 244 0.00 24.33 4.48
N LYS A 245 0.35 24.44 5.77
CA LYS A 245 1.31 25.44 6.26
C LYS A 245 2.71 25.29 5.66
N ARG A 246 3.13 24.06 5.41
CA ARG A 246 4.46 23.74 4.85
C ARG A 246 4.53 23.78 3.32
N GLY A 247 3.39 23.95 2.63
CA GLY A 247 3.35 23.87 1.17
C GLY A 247 3.59 22.45 0.66
N TRP A 248 3.19 21.42 1.43
CA TRP A 248 3.43 19.99 1.15
C TRP A 248 2.24 19.28 0.49
N GLN A 249 1.37 20.05 -0.20
CA GLN A 249 0.17 19.54 -0.86
C GLN A 249 0.51 18.41 -1.86
N GLY A 250 -0.24 17.31 -1.77
CA GLY A 250 -0.04 16.12 -2.62
C GLY A 250 1.18 15.26 -2.26
N ARG A 251 1.93 15.64 -1.21
CA ARG A 251 3.11 14.92 -0.70
C ARG A 251 2.89 14.31 0.69
N ALA A 252 1.64 14.27 1.14
CA ALA A 252 1.25 13.69 2.42
C ALA A 252 0.13 12.66 2.22
N LEU A 253 0.20 11.54 2.94
CA LEU A 253 -0.76 10.44 2.87
C LEU A 253 -1.13 10.00 4.29
N ALA A 254 -2.43 10.02 4.59
CA ALA A 254 -2.99 9.57 5.86
C ALA A 254 -3.44 8.11 5.77
N HIS A 255 -3.27 7.36 6.84
CA HIS A 255 -3.66 5.96 6.90
C HIS A 255 -4.69 5.72 8.00
N HIS A 256 -5.60 4.77 7.78
CA HIS A 256 -6.69 4.31 8.65
C HIS A 256 -7.75 5.35 8.93
N ALA A 257 -7.48 6.37 9.73
CA ALA A 257 -8.45 7.37 10.18
C ALA A 257 -9.74 6.75 10.73
N ARG A 258 -9.65 5.64 11.49
CA ARG A 258 -10.80 4.83 11.95
C ARG A 258 -11.74 5.61 12.85
N ALA A 259 -11.23 6.52 13.69
CA ALA A 259 -12.05 7.38 14.55
C ALA A 259 -13.01 8.26 13.76
N MET A 260 -12.75 8.49 12.46
CA MET A 260 -13.64 9.25 11.57
C MET A 260 -15.05 8.67 11.51
N ALA A 261 -15.22 7.35 11.71
CA ALA A 261 -16.52 6.70 11.80
C ALA A 261 -17.43 7.31 12.89
N LEU A 262 -16.83 7.92 13.92
CA LEU A 262 -17.52 8.48 15.08
C LEU A 262 -17.61 10.02 15.04
N TYR A 263 -17.05 10.67 14.02
CA TYR A 263 -17.02 12.14 13.99
C TYR A 263 -18.41 12.74 13.74
N PRO A 264 -18.80 13.77 14.51
CA PRO A 264 -19.99 14.55 14.22
C PRO A 264 -19.96 15.15 12.83
N GLN A 265 -21.10 15.18 12.14
CA GLN A 265 -21.18 15.62 10.75
C GLN A 265 -20.58 17.02 10.48
N PRO A 266 -20.78 18.05 11.33
CA PRO A 266 -20.16 19.36 11.08
C PRO A 266 -18.64 19.31 11.12
N TYR A 267 -18.06 18.52 12.02
CA TYR A 267 -16.60 18.33 12.10
C TYR A 267 -16.07 17.56 10.89
N PHE A 268 -16.76 16.49 10.48
CA PHE A 268 -16.40 15.74 9.29
C PHE A 268 -16.35 16.64 8.04
N GLN A 269 -17.35 17.49 7.83
CA GLN A 269 -17.39 18.42 6.68
C GLN A 269 -16.21 19.40 6.70
N LYS A 270 -15.88 19.96 7.87
CA LYS A 270 -14.67 20.79 8.05
C LYS A 270 -13.42 20.03 7.68
N LEU A 271 -13.28 18.80 8.18
CA LEU A 271 -12.10 17.96 7.94
C LEU A 271 -11.93 17.64 6.44
N VAL A 272 -13.01 17.27 5.75
CA VAL A 272 -12.97 17.01 4.30
C VAL A 272 -12.50 18.25 3.52
N ALA A 273 -12.95 19.45 3.89
CA ALA A 273 -12.48 20.69 3.27
C ALA A 273 -10.96 20.87 3.46
N LEU A 274 -10.43 20.56 4.64
CA LEU A 274 -8.98 20.60 4.92
C LEU A 274 -8.21 19.55 4.11
N LEU A 275 -8.72 18.30 4.02
CA LEU A 275 -8.09 17.24 3.23
C LEU A 275 -7.98 17.63 1.75
N LYS A 276 -9.03 18.22 1.19
CA LYS A 276 -9.04 18.72 -0.20
C LYS A 276 -8.04 19.84 -0.40
N GLN A 277 -7.98 20.83 0.52
CA GLN A 277 -7.02 21.92 0.47
C GLN A 277 -5.57 21.44 0.61
N ALA A 278 -5.34 20.44 1.46
CA ALA A 278 -4.04 19.79 1.64
C ALA A 278 -3.68 18.86 0.48
N GLN A 279 -4.63 18.52 -0.43
CA GLN A 279 -4.49 17.43 -1.40
C GLN A 279 -4.00 16.14 -0.73
N LEU A 280 -4.52 15.86 0.46
CA LEU A 280 -4.13 14.75 1.30
C LEU A 280 -5.06 13.57 1.05
N GLY A 281 -4.48 12.44 0.60
CA GLY A 281 -5.20 11.18 0.41
C GLY A 281 -5.38 10.43 1.71
N VAL A 282 -6.36 9.52 1.73
CA VAL A 282 -6.63 8.61 2.85
C VAL A 282 -6.53 7.17 2.35
N VAL A 283 -5.67 6.37 2.97
CA VAL A 283 -5.66 4.90 2.81
C VAL A 283 -6.61 4.30 3.83
N SER A 284 -7.53 3.48 3.39
CA SER A 284 -8.42 2.72 4.25
C SER A 284 -8.13 1.23 4.12
N ASP A 285 -8.07 0.55 5.25
CA ASP A 285 -7.81 -0.89 5.36
C ASP A 285 -8.97 -1.53 6.16
N PRO A 286 -10.22 -1.55 5.61
CA PRO A 286 -11.42 -1.85 6.38
C PRO A 286 -11.47 -3.31 6.86
N HIS A 287 -10.66 -4.20 6.28
CA HIS A 287 -10.57 -5.61 6.64
C HIS A 287 -9.73 -5.88 7.90
N THR A 288 -8.98 -4.89 8.39
CA THR A 288 -8.08 -5.06 9.54
C THR A 288 -8.68 -4.56 10.87
N GLY A 289 -9.95 -4.16 10.90
CA GLY A 289 -10.61 -3.76 12.13
C GLY A 289 -12.11 -3.47 11.98
N PRO A 290 -12.85 -3.38 13.08
CA PRO A 290 -14.31 -3.19 13.06
C PRO A 290 -14.74 -1.77 12.68
N LEU A 291 -13.85 -0.78 12.81
CA LEU A 291 -14.09 0.60 12.38
C LEU A 291 -13.14 0.96 11.24
N HIS A 292 -13.60 1.84 10.36
CA HIS A 292 -12.84 2.35 9.22
C HIS A 292 -13.22 3.79 8.90
N ALA A 293 -12.43 4.48 8.10
CA ALA A 293 -12.76 5.80 7.60
C ALA A 293 -14.14 5.82 6.91
N ARG A 294 -14.77 6.98 6.87
CA ARG A 294 -16.05 7.20 6.16
C ARG A 294 -15.81 7.23 4.63
N VAL A 295 -15.40 6.09 4.07
CA VAL A 295 -14.92 5.95 2.69
C VAL A 295 -15.95 6.48 1.68
N LYS A 296 -17.22 6.05 1.77
CA LYS A 296 -18.28 6.48 0.83
C LYS A 296 -18.51 8.00 0.90
N ASP A 297 -18.49 8.56 2.10
CA ASP A 297 -18.68 10.01 2.28
C ASP A 297 -17.48 10.80 1.76
N LEU A 298 -16.27 10.32 2.00
CA LEU A 298 -15.04 10.93 1.46
C LEU A 298 -15.04 10.94 -0.07
N LEU A 299 -15.38 9.80 -0.69
CA LEU A 299 -15.50 9.68 -2.15
C LEU A 299 -16.58 10.59 -2.72
N ALA A 300 -17.76 10.67 -2.07
CA ALA A 300 -18.86 11.54 -2.48
C ALA A 300 -18.46 13.02 -2.45
N GLU A 301 -17.60 13.42 -1.51
CA GLU A 301 -17.06 14.77 -1.41
C GLU A 301 -15.83 15.01 -2.33
N GLY A 302 -15.44 14.02 -3.11
CA GLY A 302 -14.31 14.08 -4.06
C GLY A 302 -12.93 14.06 -3.40
N ALA A 303 -12.81 13.54 -2.18
CA ALA A 303 -11.52 13.29 -1.55
C ALA A 303 -10.82 12.08 -2.18
N LEU A 304 -9.49 12.08 -2.17
CA LEU A 304 -8.70 10.95 -2.64
C LEU A 304 -8.70 9.85 -1.58
N VAL A 305 -9.24 8.68 -1.94
CA VAL A 305 -9.26 7.48 -1.08
C VAL A 305 -8.69 6.31 -1.85
N CYS A 306 -7.88 5.48 -1.20
CA CYS A 306 -7.35 4.23 -1.73
C CYS A 306 -7.39 3.13 -0.67
N LEU A 307 -7.12 1.88 -1.09
CA LEU A 307 -7.06 0.70 -0.23
C LEU A 307 -5.62 0.20 -0.13
N GLY A 308 -5.24 -0.34 1.02
CA GLY A 308 -3.97 -1.00 1.27
C GLY A 308 -4.14 -2.40 1.86
N GLN A 309 -3.05 -3.17 1.92
CA GLN A 309 -3.03 -4.49 2.54
C GLN A 309 -2.89 -4.42 4.06
N ASP A 310 -2.21 -3.39 4.57
CA ASP A 310 -1.84 -3.16 5.96
C ASP A 310 -0.84 -4.20 6.47
N ASP A 311 -1.31 -5.35 6.94
CA ASP A 311 -0.51 -6.38 7.59
C ASP A 311 -0.62 -7.74 6.87
N ILE A 312 0.39 -8.60 7.07
CA ILE A 312 0.42 -9.98 6.58
C ILE A 312 0.95 -10.91 7.67
N SER A 313 0.07 -11.69 8.29
CA SER A 313 0.41 -12.72 9.27
C SER A 313 1.36 -12.22 10.36
N ASP A 314 0.94 -11.17 11.03
CA ASP A 314 1.66 -10.55 12.15
C ASP A 314 0.76 -10.37 13.38
N ALA A 315 1.18 -9.53 14.34
CA ALA A 315 0.46 -9.27 15.57
C ALA A 315 -0.92 -8.63 15.36
N TYR A 316 -1.08 -7.89 14.29
CA TYR A 316 -2.26 -7.06 14.05
C TYR A 316 -3.28 -7.74 13.14
N TYR A 317 -2.82 -8.57 12.19
CA TYR A 317 -3.70 -9.24 11.24
C TYR A 317 -3.14 -10.62 10.85
N PRO A 318 -3.86 -11.73 11.16
CA PRO A 318 -3.33 -13.09 10.97
C PRO A 318 -3.34 -13.56 9.51
N TYR A 319 -4.03 -12.87 8.64
CA TYR A 319 -4.19 -13.23 7.21
C TYR A 319 -3.31 -12.34 6.32
N GLY A 320 -3.75 -12.13 5.10
CA GLY A 320 -3.08 -11.27 4.11
C GLY A 320 -2.08 -12.03 3.23
N ARG A 321 -2.03 -11.63 1.97
CA ARG A 321 -1.14 -12.24 0.97
C ARG A 321 -0.75 -11.31 -0.17
N ASN A 322 -0.87 -9.99 0.03
CA ASN A 322 -0.63 -8.99 -1.02
C ASN A 322 -1.53 -9.15 -2.26
N ASN A 323 -2.77 -9.61 -2.09
CA ASN A 323 -3.75 -9.68 -3.16
C ASN A 323 -4.72 -8.50 -3.04
N LEU A 324 -4.50 -7.44 -3.82
CA LEU A 324 -5.34 -6.23 -3.72
C LEU A 324 -6.75 -6.44 -4.28
N LEU A 325 -6.97 -7.41 -5.16
CA LEU A 325 -8.33 -7.81 -5.55
C LEU A 325 -9.09 -8.41 -4.37
N GLU A 326 -8.43 -9.21 -3.53
CA GLU A 326 -9.02 -9.75 -2.29
C GLU A 326 -9.32 -8.62 -1.29
N VAL A 327 -8.42 -7.64 -1.14
CA VAL A 327 -8.66 -6.46 -0.30
C VAL A 327 -9.88 -5.68 -0.80
N ALA A 328 -9.99 -5.43 -2.10
CA ALA A 328 -11.13 -4.74 -2.70
C ALA A 328 -12.43 -5.56 -2.57
N PHE A 329 -12.37 -6.89 -2.70
CA PHE A 329 -13.50 -7.79 -2.47
C PHE A 329 -13.99 -7.69 -1.02
N LEU A 330 -13.10 -7.78 -0.02
CA LEU A 330 -13.47 -7.61 1.39
C LEU A 330 -14.02 -6.21 1.66
N ALA A 331 -13.39 -5.17 1.11
CA ALA A 331 -13.86 -3.80 1.22
C ALA A 331 -15.26 -3.63 0.62
N SER A 332 -15.60 -4.30 -0.49
CA SER A 332 -16.92 -4.24 -1.11
C SER A 332 -18.04 -4.65 -0.15
N HIS A 333 -17.78 -5.66 0.69
CA HIS A 333 -18.73 -6.15 1.70
C HIS A 333 -18.79 -5.23 2.93
N LEU A 334 -17.63 -4.88 3.47
CA LEU A 334 -17.54 -4.07 4.68
C LEU A 334 -18.08 -2.64 4.49
N LEU A 335 -17.88 -2.08 3.30
CA LEU A 335 -18.33 -0.73 2.93
C LEU A 335 -19.69 -0.73 2.23
N TRP A 336 -20.30 -1.89 1.95
CA TRP A 336 -21.52 -2.00 1.14
C TRP A 336 -21.40 -1.27 -0.21
N MET A 337 -20.32 -1.54 -0.94
CA MET A 337 -20.02 -1.01 -2.28
C MET A 337 -20.17 -2.15 -3.30
N THR A 338 -21.41 -2.47 -3.66
CA THR A 338 -21.75 -3.67 -4.44
C THR A 338 -22.43 -3.39 -5.78
N THR A 339 -22.64 -2.13 -6.15
CA THR A 339 -23.09 -1.77 -7.49
C THR A 339 -21.91 -1.79 -8.47
N ARG A 340 -22.21 -1.92 -9.78
CA ARG A 340 -21.14 -1.92 -10.81
C ARG A 340 -20.25 -0.68 -10.73
N GLY A 341 -20.83 0.50 -10.55
CA GLY A 341 -20.07 1.75 -10.44
C GLY A 341 -19.19 1.78 -9.18
N GLU A 342 -19.68 1.25 -8.05
CA GLU A 342 -18.89 1.15 -6.82
C GLU A 342 -17.76 0.12 -6.94
N MET A 343 -17.96 -0.99 -7.66
CA MET A 343 -16.90 -1.96 -7.96
C MET A 343 -15.78 -1.34 -8.80
N GLU A 344 -16.12 -0.54 -9.82
CA GLU A 344 -15.14 0.22 -10.59
C GLU A 344 -14.39 1.22 -9.70
N THR A 345 -15.07 1.89 -8.78
CA THR A 345 -14.43 2.78 -7.79
C THR A 345 -13.47 2.02 -6.87
N LEU A 346 -13.87 0.85 -6.35
CA LEU A 346 -13.00 -0.01 -5.55
C LEU A 346 -11.75 -0.45 -6.34
N TYR A 347 -11.93 -0.74 -7.62
CA TYR A 347 -10.82 -1.08 -8.50
C TYR A 347 -9.87 0.11 -8.70
N ASP A 348 -10.41 1.32 -8.88
CA ASP A 348 -9.58 2.54 -8.90
C ASP A 348 -8.83 2.76 -7.58
N MET A 349 -9.43 2.39 -6.43
CA MET A 349 -8.79 2.53 -5.13
C MET A 349 -7.57 1.62 -4.94
N ILE A 350 -7.43 0.54 -5.71
CA ILE A 350 -6.27 -0.35 -5.71
C ILE A 350 -5.33 -0.15 -6.92
N THR A 351 -5.65 0.80 -7.81
CA THR A 351 -4.88 1.12 -9.01
C THR A 351 -4.59 2.62 -9.09
N LEU A 352 -5.40 3.39 -9.83
CA LEU A 352 -5.17 4.80 -10.15
C LEU A 352 -5.17 5.71 -8.91
N ASN A 353 -6.10 5.49 -7.97
CA ASN A 353 -6.14 6.30 -6.75
C ASN A 353 -4.94 6.02 -5.85
N ALA A 354 -4.55 4.75 -5.69
CA ALA A 354 -3.37 4.37 -4.94
C ALA A 354 -2.09 4.92 -5.57
N ALA A 355 -1.99 4.88 -6.91
CA ALA A 355 -0.87 5.47 -7.64
C ALA A 355 -0.77 6.99 -7.42
N ARG A 356 -1.91 7.71 -7.48
CA ARG A 356 -1.95 9.15 -7.15
C ARG A 356 -1.55 9.44 -5.71
N ALA A 357 -2.03 8.62 -4.76
CA ALA A 357 -1.72 8.74 -3.35
C ALA A 357 -0.22 8.52 -3.06
N MET A 358 0.45 7.65 -3.81
CA MET A 358 1.88 7.39 -3.74
C MET A 358 2.73 8.34 -4.60
N ASN A 359 2.11 9.33 -5.26
CA ASN A 359 2.78 10.28 -6.15
C ASN A 359 3.52 9.61 -7.32
N LEU A 360 2.95 8.52 -7.88
CA LEU A 360 3.49 7.83 -9.05
C LEU A 360 3.16 8.61 -10.31
N ARG A 361 4.19 9.21 -10.92
CA ARG A 361 4.02 10.03 -12.14
C ARG A 361 3.73 9.13 -13.34
N ASP A 362 2.83 9.60 -14.22
CA ASP A 362 2.49 8.97 -15.49
C ASP A 362 1.93 7.54 -15.40
N PHE A 363 1.55 7.08 -14.19
CA PHE A 363 0.91 5.78 -14.02
C PHE A 363 -0.46 5.76 -14.71
N GLY A 364 -0.75 4.68 -15.46
CA GLY A 364 -2.04 4.48 -16.14
C GLY A 364 -1.92 3.78 -17.49
N LEU A 365 -3.04 3.23 -17.97
CA LEU A 365 -3.12 2.55 -19.26
C LEU A 365 -3.38 3.58 -20.37
N LYS A 366 -2.33 4.31 -20.77
CA LYS A 366 -2.34 5.33 -21.82
C LYS A 366 -1.02 5.33 -22.61
N ILE A 367 -1.08 5.71 -23.87
CA ILE A 367 0.12 5.81 -24.73
C ILE A 367 1.16 6.74 -24.09
N GLY A 368 2.41 6.31 -24.06
CA GLY A 368 3.55 7.01 -23.45
C GLY A 368 3.75 6.74 -21.96
N ALA A 369 2.79 6.15 -21.25
CA ALA A 369 2.96 5.75 -19.86
C ALA A 369 3.91 4.57 -19.69
N PRO A 370 4.65 4.45 -18.57
CA PRO A 370 5.34 3.22 -18.22
C PRO A 370 4.38 2.03 -18.23
N ALA A 371 4.81 0.92 -18.81
CA ALA A 371 3.95 -0.25 -18.94
C ALA A 371 3.97 -1.11 -17.67
N HIS A 372 3.09 -0.75 -16.72
CA HIS A 372 2.76 -1.52 -15.54
C HIS A 372 1.32 -2.03 -15.68
N LEU A 373 1.17 -3.27 -16.12
CA LEU A 373 -0.12 -3.82 -16.52
C LEU A 373 -0.36 -5.20 -15.91
N VAL A 374 -1.62 -5.58 -15.80
CA VAL A 374 -2.06 -6.95 -15.54
C VAL A 374 -3.00 -7.41 -16.63
N VAL A 375 -2.84 -8.66 -17.07
CA VAL A 375 -3.81 -9.40 -17.87
C VAL A 375 -4.54 -10.32 -16.92
N LEU A 376 -5.82 -10.05 -16.66
CA LEU A 376 -6.63 -10.85 -15.75
C LEU A 376 -7.21 -12.07 -16.48
N ASP A 377 -7.59 -13.10 -15.75
CA ASP A 377 -8.40 -14.20 -16.26
C ASP A 377 -9.88 -13.92 -15.93
N ALA A 378 -10.34 -12.76 -16.33
CA ALA A 378 -11.68 -12.27 -16.06
C ALA A 378 -12.08 -11.22 -17.12
N PRO A 379 -13.34 -11.24 -17.64
CA PRO A 379 -13.76 -10.33 -18.71
C PRO A 379 -14.10 -8.90 -18.23
N ASN A 380 -14.27 -8.69 -16.92
CA ASN A 380 -14.65 -7.40 -16.34
C ASN A 380 -14.31 -7.34 -14.83
N VAL A 381 -14.46 -6.15 -14.24
CA VAL A 381 -14.13 -5.90 -12.82
C VAL A 381 -14.97 -6.74 -11.86
N LEU A 382 -16.25 -6.99 -12.15
CA LEU A 382 -17.11 -7.81 -11.30
C LEU A 382 -16.56 -9.24 -11.15
N GLU A 383 -16.20 -9.87 -12.28
CA GLU A 383 -15.64 -11.23 -12.26
C GLU A 383 -14.25 -11.25 -11.64
N ALA A 384 -13.43 -10.23 -11.90
CA ALA A 384 -12.12 -10.07 -11.28
C ALA A 384 -12.21 -9.97 -9.75
N LEU A 385 -13.16 -9.20 -9.22
CA LEU A 385 -13.38 -9.08 -7.77
C LEU A 385 -13.98 -10.36 -7.18
N ARG A 386 -14.93 -11.02 -7.90
CA ARG A 386 -15.56 -12.27 -7.44
C ARG A 386 -14.54 -13.37 -7.18
N ASP A 387 -13.63 -13.56 -8.16
CA ASP A 387 -12.67 -14.65 -8.11
C ASP A 387 -11.39 -14.26 -7.38
N HIS A 388 -11.09 -12.95 -7.35
CA HIS A 388 -9.84 -12.35 -6.84
C HIS A 388 -8.61 -13.26 -7.08
N ALA A 389 -8.58 -13.86 -8.27
CA ALA A 389 -7.50 -14.74 -8.72
C ALA A 389 -6.23 -13.96 -9.05
N ALA A 390 -5.10 -14.65 -9.03
CA ALA A 390 -3.85 -14.06 -9.52
C ALA A 390 -3.98 -13.78 -11.04
N PRO A 391 -3.49 -12.62 -11.54
CA PRO A 391 -3.49 -12.31 -12.97
C PRO A 391 -2.81 -13.41 -13.79
N ALA A 392 -3.30 -13.66 -15.01
CA ALA A 392 -2.64 -14.57 -15.96
C ALA A 392 -1.22 -14.09 -16.30
N HIS A 393 -1.08 -12.78 -16.53
CA HIS A 393 0.22 -12.14 -16.75
C HIS A 393 0.32 -10.83 -15.97
N VAL A 394 1.55 -10.54 -15.53
CA VAL A 394 1.91 -9.27 -14.88
C VAL A 394 3.07 -8.66 -15.66
N ILE A 395 2.93 -7.42 -16.03
CA ILE A 395 3.93 -6.62 -16.74
C ILE A 395 4.40 -5.51 -15.80
N SER A 396 5.70 -5.41 -15.57
CA SER A 396 6.33 -4.33 -14.84
C SER A 396 7.46 -3.73 -15.66
N HIS A 397 7.52 -2.42 -15.76
CA HIS A 397 8.51 -1.72 -16.61
C HIS A 397 8.56 -2.26 -18.05
N GLY A 398 7.42 -2.68 -18.59
CA GLY A 398 7.31 -3.25 -19.93
C GLY A 398 7.78 -4.70 -20.07
N GLN A 399 8.20 -5.35 -19.00
CA GLN A 399 8.68 -6.72 -18.99
C GLN A 399 7.71 -7.66 -18.29
N LEU A 400 7.53 -8.84 -18.84
CA LEU A 400 6.78 -9.91 -18.16
C LEU A 400 7.51 -10.34 -16.88
N ILE A 401 6.77 -10.43 -15.77
CA ILE A 401 7.31 -10.98 -14.55
C ILE A 401 7.52 -12.49 -14.70
N ASP A 402 8.73 -12.94 -14.37
CA ASP A 402 9.07 -14.37 -14.34
C ASP A 402 8.38 -15.06 -13.15
N ARG A 403 7.25 -15.72 -13.45
CA ARG A 403 6.45 -16.44 -12.45
C ARG A 403 7.20 -17.61 -11.83
N VAL A 404 8.06 -18.30 -12.60
CA VAL A 404 8.84 -19.44 -12.10
C VAL A 404 9.86 -18.98 -11.07
N LYS A 405 10.54 -17.86 -11.32
CA LYS A 405 11.44 -17.23 -10.37
C LYS A 405 10.71 -16.84 -9.07
N MET A 406 9.55 -16.20 -9.17
CA MET A 406 8.75 -15.81 -8.00
C MET A 406 8.29 -17.04 -7.19
N GLN A 407 7.80 -18.07 -7.84
CA GLN A 407 7.42 -19.33 -7.20
C GLN A 407 8.62 -20.05 -6.54
N THR A 408 9.81 -19.97 -7.12
CA THR A 408 11.02 -20.50 -6.53
C THR A 408 11.38 -19.80 -5.23
N ILE A 409 11.25 -18.47 -5.17
CA ILE A 409 11.42 -17.69 -3.94
C ILE A 409 10.43 -18.15 -2.86
N LEU A 410 9.16 -18.40 -3.21
CA LEU A 410 8.17 -18.87 -2.26
C LEU A 410 8.54 -20.23 -1.66
N ARG A 411 8.89 -21.20 -2.51
CA ARG A 411 9.26 -22.57 -2.08
C ARG A 411 10.52 -22.60 -1.20
N SER A 412 11.51 -21.78 -1.50
CA SER A 412 12.75 -21.71 -0.70
C SER A 412 12.49 -21.16 0.71
N ASN A 413 11.45 -20.35 0.88
CA ASN A 413 11.06 -19.80 2.19
C ASN A 413 10.13 -20.73 2.98
N GLU A 414 9.29 -21.54 2.32
CA GLU A 414 8.40 -22.52 2.98
C GLU A 414 9.18 -23.65 3.65
N ALA A 415 10.26 -24.13 3.04
CA ALA A 415 11.11 -25.17 3.61
C ALA A 415 11.70 -24.79 4.97
N HIS A 416 11.95 -23.51 5.22
CA HIS A 416 12.50 -23.02 6.49
C HIS A 416 11.44 -22.81 7.59
N HIS A 417 10.16 -22.73 7.25
CA HIS A 417 9.06 -22.69 8.25
C HIS A 417 8.68 -24.08 8.76
N ALA A 418 8.93 -25.13 7.98
CA ALA A 418 8.67 -26.52 8.38
C ALA A 418 9.74 -27.11 9.32
N GLU A 419 10.87 -26.47 9.47
CA GLU A 419 11.99 -26.91 10.31
C GLU A 419 11.97 -26.31 11.74
N ARG A 420 10.91 -25.58 12.10
CA ARG A 420 10.69 -24.99 13.44
C ARG A 420 9.35 -25.41 14.01
#